data_1278db540ac8da32ca7aca95eaddaec9
#
_entry.id   1278db540ac8da32ca7aca95eaddaec9
#
_cell.length_a   1.000
_cell.length_b   1.000
_cell.length_c   1.000
_cell.angle_alpha   90.00
_cell.angle_beta   90.00
_cell.angle_gamma   90.00
#
_symmetry.space_group_name_H-M   'P 1'
#
loop_
_entity.id
_entity.type
_entity.pdbx_description
1 polymer ?
#
loop_
_entity_poly.entity_id
_entity_poly.type
_entity_poly.pdbx_seq_one_letter_code
_entity_poly.pdbx_strand_id
1 'polypeptide(L)'
;YLVANGFHKFLNWCDDRTWYPLGRGTGGTLYPGLMTTSGLVWHILNNYLGLPIDIRNVCVLFAPAFSGLTAIATYYFTKACYHNDEIAGFLSAGFIAIAPGYISRSVAGSYDNEAIAITLLMITFFFWIKAMKTGSIAWGTFAALAYFYMVSAWGGYVFITNIIPLHIFILLLMGRYNHKLYSAYCTWYCIGTLSSMQIPFVGFLPIRSNDHMAALGVFGLLQFFMIGDYIKSKISNDNFKVFLKTSVLLLIVLG
;
A
#
# COMPACT_ATOMS: atom_id res chain seq x y z
N TYR A 1 -8.58 3.11 -25.51
CA TYR A 1 -9.88 3.70 -25.16
C TYR A 1 -9.73 4.87 -24.17
N LEU A 2 -9.06 4.68 -23.02
CA LEU A 2 -8.87 5.69 -21.97
C LEU A 2 -8.30 7.00 -22.53
N VAL A 3 -7.23 6.93 -23.30
CA VAL A 3 -6.54 8.08 -23.89
C VAL A 3 -7.44 8.85 -24.88
N ALA A 4 -8.27 8.14 -25.66
CA ALA A 4 -9.14 8.75 -26.66
C ALA A 4 -10.45 9.31 -26.07
N ASN A 5 -10.97 8.70 -24.99
CA ASN A 5 -12.32 8.99 -24.47
C ASN A 5 -12.33 9.63 -23.08
N GLY A 6 -11.19 9.62 -22.39
CA GLY A 6 -11.04 10.14 -21.04
C GLY A 6 -11.44 9.15 -19.93
N PHE A 7 -11.06 9.49 -18.71
CA PHE A 7 -11.19 8.61 -17.52
C PHE A 7 -12.65 8.31 -17.16
N HIS A 8 -13.54 9.28 -17.23
CA HIS A 8 -14.94 9.08 -16.86
C HIS A 8 -15.65 8.06 -17.77
N LYS A 9 -15.40 8.14 -19.08
CA LYS A 9 -15.96 7.16 -20.03
C LYS A 9 -15.32 5.79 -19.90
N PHE A 10 -14.03 5.74 -19.50
CA PHE A 10 -13.34 4.49 -19.24
C PHE A 10 -13.96 3.71 -18.07
N LEU A 11 -14.37 4.37 -17.00
CA LEU A 11 -15.01 3.68 -15.85
C LEU A 11 -16.32 2.96 -16.23
N ASN A 12 -17.01 3.45 -17.23
CA ASN A 12 -18.27 2.87 -17.72
C ASN A 12 -18.10 2.06 -19.02
N TRP A 13 -16.83 1.82 -19.45
CA TRP A 13 -16.57 1.14 -20.70
C TRP A 13 -16.84 -0.37 -20.58
N CYS A 14 -17.65 -0.88 -21.52
CA CYS A 14 -17.85 -2.29 -21.77
C CYS A 14 -17.11 -2.68 -23.06
N ASP A 15 -16.19 -3.63 -22.95
CA ASP A 15 -15.49 -4.17 -24.12
C ASP A 15 -16.30 -5.35 -24.69
N ASP A 16 -16.88 -5.15 -25.86
CA ASP A 16 -17.70 -6.13 -26.60
C ASP A 16 -16.87 -7.19 -27.33
N ARG A 17 -15.56 -6.98 -27.46
CA ARG A 17 -14.64 -7.91 -28.13
C ARG A 17 -14.05 -8.95 -27.21
N THR A 18 -13.88 -8.63 -25.93
CA THR A 18 -13.47 -9.60 -24.92
C THR A 18 -14.66 -10.45 -24.47
N TRP A 19 -14.43 -11.77 -24.35
CA TRP A 19 -15.47 -12.74 -23.96
C TRP A 19 -16.71 -12.74 -24.86
N TYR A 20 -16.47 -12.59 -26.15
CA TYR A 20 -17.55 -12.62 -27.16
C TYR A 20 -18.43 -13.87 -27.00
N PRO A 21 -19.79 -13.79 -27.09
CA PRO A 21 -20.59 -12.58 -27.42
C PRO A 21 -21.03 -11.74 -26.21
N LEU A 22 -20.69 -12.12 -24.98
CA LEU A 22 -21.19 -11.49 -23.74
C LEU A 22 -20.58 -10.11 -23.49
N GLY A 23 -19.34 -9.88 -23.91
CA GLY A 23 -18.59 -8.68 -23.56
C GLY A 23 -18.14 -8.67 -22.08
N ARG A 24 -17.32 -7.71 -21.72
CA ARG A 24 -16.87 -7.48 -20.36
C ARG A 24 -16.92 -6.00 -19.99
N GLY A 25 -17.57 -5.69 -18.86
CA GLY A 25 -17.50 -4.37 -18.25
C GLY A 25 -16.09 -4.11 -17.71
N THR A 26 -15.27 -3.37 -18.45
CA THR A 26 -13.84 -3.22 -18.15
C THR A 26 -13.58 -2.23 -17.02
N GLY A 27 -14.29 -1.09 -17.01
CA GLY A 27 -14.02 -0.01 -16.07
C GLY A 27 -14.27 -0.33 -14.60
N GLY A 28 -15.30 -1.16 -14.33
CA GLY A 28 -15.69 -1.53 -12.94
C GLY A 28 -15.13 -2.88 -12.46
N THR A 29 -14.48 -3.67 -13.33
CA THR A 29 -14.01 -5.04 -13.00
C THR A 29 -12.50 -5.22 -13.08
N LEU A 30 -11.76 -4.18 -13.43
CA LEU A 30 -10.30 -4.18 -13.50
C LEU A 30 -9.72 -3.15 -12.54
N TYR A 31 -8.48 -3.43 -12.13
CA TYR A 31 -7.68 -2.46 -11.39
C TYR A 31 -7.26 -1.31 -12.32
N PRO A 32 -7.72 -0.06 -12.09
CA PRO A 32 -7.49 1.04 -13.03
C PRO A 32 -6.05 1.58 -13.02
N GLY A 33 -5.25 1.26 -12.00
CA GLY A 33 -3.96 1.88 -11.75
C GLY A 33 -2.97 1.77 -12.91
N LEU A 34 -2.81 0.59 -13.50
CA LEU A 34 -1.90 0.38 -14.63
C LEU A 34 -2.30 1.24 -15.85
N MET A 35 -3.58 1.19 -16.23
CA MET A 35 -4.09 1.89 -17.41
C MET A 35 -4.10 3.41 -17.23
N THR A 36 -4.46 3.88 -16.04
CA THR A 36 -4.47 5.31 -15.74
C THR A 36 -3.07 5.87 -15.71
N THR A 37 -2.09 5.13 -15.17
CA THR A 37 -0.69 5.58 -15.13
C THR A 37 -0.09 5.64 -16.52
N SER A 38 -0.29 4.62 -17.36
CA SER A 38 0.23 4.64 -18.73
C SER A 38 -0.43 5.73 -19.58
N GLY A 39 -1.74 5.96 -19.38
CA GLY A 39 -2.45 7.07 -20.01
C GLY A 39 -1.94 8.43 -19.56
N LEU A 40 -1.65 8.60 -18.27
CA LEU A 40 -1.07 9.83 -17.72
C LEU A 40 0.34 10.09 -18.28
N VAL A 41 1.20 9.06 -18.29
CA VAL A 41 2.56 9.15 -18.86
C VAL A 41 2.48 9.55 -20.34
N TRP A 42 1.60 8.91 -21.12
CA TRP A 42 1.40 9.27 -22.51
C TRP A 42 0.96 10.74 -22.66
N HIS A 43 0.02 11.18 -21.84
CA HIS A 43 -0.50 12.56 -21.89
C HIS A 43 0.60 13.59 -21.56
N ILE A 44 1.47 13.28 -20.59
CA ILE A 44 2.63 14.12 -20.26
C ILE A 44 3.60 14.18 -21.44
N LEU A 45 3.94 13.05 -22.03
CA LEU A 45 4.90 12.99 -23.13
C LEU A 45 4.40 13.73 -24.39
N ASN A 46 3.12 13.52 -24.77
CA ASN A 46 2.57 14.13 -25.97
C ASN A 46 2.19 15.60 -25.79
N ASN A 47 1.50 15.94 -24.69
CA ASN A 47 0.91 17.27 -24.57
C ASN A 47 1.85 18.29 -23.90
N TYR A 48 2.68 17.86 -22.95
CA TYR A 48 3.60 18.77 -22.26
C TYR A 48 5.00 18.78 -22.87
N LEU A 49 5.52 17.62 -23.27
CA LEU A 49 6.86 17.52 -23.88
C LEU A 49 6.82 17.59 -25.41
N GLY A 50 5.64 17.53 -26.03
CA GLY A 50 5.49 17.63 -27.47
C GLY A 50 6.11 16.46 -28.27
N LEU A 51 6.34 15.31 -27.62
CA LEU A 51 6.90 14.12 -28.26
C LEU A 51 5.78 13.29 -28.87
N PRO A 52 5.67 13.11 -30.19
CA PRO A 52 4.61 12.33 -30.84
C PRO A 52 4.86 10.83 -30.65
N ILE A 53 4.62 10.33 -29.45
CA ILE A 53 4.82 8.91 -29.09
C ILE A 53 3.48 8.19 -29.09
N ASP A 54 3.40 7.03 -29.76
CA ASP A 54 2.23 6.16 -29.69
C ASP A 54 2.10 5.57 -28.27
N ILE A 55 0.86 5.45 -27.78
CA ILE A 55 0.54 4.82 -26.49
C ILE A 55 1.11 3.39 -26.38
N ARG A 56 1.20 2.67 -27.49
CA ARG A 56 1.79 1.32 -27.55
C ARG A 56 3.25 1.32 -27.10
N ASN A 57 4.02 2.29 -27.56
CA ASN A 57 5.44 2.43 -27.18
C ASN A 57 5.58 2.75 -25.69
N VAL A 58 4.70 3.57 -25.13
CA VAL A 58 4.64 3.83 -23.70
C VAL A 58 4.37 2.53 -22.94
N CYS A 59 3.39 1.74 -23.36
CA CYS A 59 3.06 0.45 -22.72
C CYS A 59 4.22 -0.56 -22.81
N VAL A 60 4.95 -0.61 -23.94
CA VAL A 60 6.10 -1.50 -24.11
C VAL A 60 7.24 -1.16 -23.16
N LEU A 61 7.53 0.13 -22.96
CA LEU A 61 8.63 0.59 -22.10
C LEU A 61 8.22 0.75 -20.63
N PHE A 62 6.97 0.54 -20.30
CA PHE A 62 6.43 0.78 -18.97
C PHE A 62 7.09 -0.12 -17.91
N ALA A 63 7.14 -1.44 -18.15
CA ALA A 63 7.73 -2.40 -17.22
C ALA A 63 9.22 -2.16 -16.97
N PRO A 64 10.10 -1.97 -17.97
CA PRO A 64 11.50 -1.62 -17.76
C PRO A 64 11.70 -0.31 -16.98
N ALA A 65 10.91 0.73 -17.26
CA ALA A 65 11.00 2.00 -16.56
C ALA A 65 10.67 1.85 -15.06
N PHE A 66 9.59 1.12 -14.74
CA PHE A 66 9.21 0.84 -13.35
C PHE A 66 10.21 -0.09 -12.65
N SER A 67 10.88 -0.98 -13.38
CA SER A 67 11.95 -1.83 -12.82
C SER A 67 13.12 -0.98 -12.30
N GLY A 68 13.53 0.05 -13.03
CA GLY A 68 14.51 1.01 -12.56
C GLY A 68 14.05 1.76 -11.29
N LEU A 69 12.78 2.19 -11.27
CA LEU A 69 12.20 2.82 -10.07
C LEU A 69 12.14 1.86 -8.87
N THR A 70 11.90 0.57 -9.10
CA THR A 70 11.92 -0.44 -8.04
C THR A 70 13.32 -0.59 -7.43
N ALA A 71 14.36 -0.61 -8.25
CA ALA A 71 15.75 -0.67 -7.77
C ALA A 71 16.08 0.56 -6.89
N ILE A 72 15.68 1.76 -7.32
CA ILE A 72 15.84 3.00 -6.56
C ILE A 72 15.03 2.94 -5.24
N ALA A 73 13.78 2.50 -5.29
CA ALA A 73 12.95 2.37 -4.10
C ALA A 73 13.55 1.37 -3.09
N THR A 74 14.09 0.25 -3.58
CA THR A 74 14.75 -0.77 -2.76
C THR A 74 16.03 -0.22 -2.10
N TYR A 75 16.81 0.58 -2.83
CA TYR A 75 17.96 1.28 -2.26
C TYR A 75 17.57 2.12 -1.04
N TYR A 76 16.58 3.00 -1.21
CA TYR A 76 16.12 3.87 -0.11
C TYR A 76 15.46 3.09 1.03
N PHE A 77 14.72 2.04 0.72
CA PHE A 77 14.10 1.17 1.72
C PHE A 77 15.16 0.48 2.59
N THR A 78 16.16 -0.15 1.96
CA THR A 78 17.25 -0.81 2.68
C THR A 78 18.05 0.18 3.51
N LYS A 79 18.39 1.33 2.94
CA LYS A 79 19.07 2.41 3.65
C LYS A 79 18.24 2.90 4.87
N ALA A 80 16.91 2.97 4.74
CA ALA A 80 16.05 3.31 5.86
C ALA A 80 15.98 2.22 6.93
N CYS A 81 16.09 0.95 6.57
CA CYS A 81 16.11 -0.17 7.51
C CYS A 81 17.44 -0.29 8.26
N TYR A 82 18.56 -0.16 7.56
CA TYR A 82 19.90 -0.50 8.04
C TYR A 82 20.79 0.74 8.22
N HIS A 83 20.59 1.46 9.33
CA HIS A 83 21.44 2.55 9.83
C HIS A 83 21.94 3.60 8.80
N ASN A 84 21.22 3.80 7.69
CA ASN A 84 21.62 4.63 6.54
C ASN A 84 22.88 4.13 5.81
N ASP A 85 23.19 2.84 5.84
CA ASP A 85 24.32 2.25 5.12
C ASP A 85 24.05 2.29 3.61
N GLU A 86 24.97 2.96 2.89
CA GLU A 86 24.88 3.12 1.44
C GLU A 86 25.26 1.84 0.70
N ILE A 87 26.23 1.10 1.22
CA ILE A 87 26.72 -0.13 0.60
C ILE A 87 25.61 -1.20 0.63
N ALA A 88 24.94 -1.37 1.78
CA ALA A 88 23.79 -2.26 1.89
C ALA A 88 22.65 -1.86 0.94
N GLY A 89 22.42 -0.54 0.79
CA GLY A 89 21.45 -0.01 -0.17
C GLY A 89 21.80 -0.35 -1.62
N PHE A 90 23.04 -0.12 -2.06
CA PHE A 90 23.48 -0.45 -3.43
C PHE A 90 23.43 -1.95 -3.70
N LEU A 91 23.87 -2.79 -2.77
CA LEU A 91 23.82 -4.24 -2.94
C LEU A 91 22.38 -4.73 -3.09
N SER A 92 21.44 -4.24 -2.27
CA SER A 92 20.03 -4.64 -2.35
C SER A 92 19.37 -4.18 -3.66
N ALA A 93 19.69 -2.97 -4.13
CA ALA A 93 19.23 -2.48 -5.43
C ALA A 93 19.79 -3.33 -6.59
N GLY A 94 21.06 -3.74 -6.50
CA GLY A 94 21.67 -4.66 -7.45
C GLY A 94 20.99 -6.03 -7.45
N PHE A 95 20.74 -6.61 -6.28
CA PHE A 95 20.07 -7.92 -6.18
C PHE A 95 18.66 -7.92 -6.78
N ILE A 96 17.84 -6.89 -6.51
CA ILE A 96 16.50 -6.84 -7.10
C ILE A 96 16.57 -6.61 -8.62
N ALA A 97 17.54 -5.83 -9.11
CA ALA A 97 17.69 -5.56 -10.53
C ALA A 97 18.07 -6.80 -11.34
N ILE A 98 18.82 -7.75 -10.73
CA ILE A 98 19.26 -8.98 -11.40
C ILE A 98 18.44 -10.22 -11.00
N ALA A 99 17.43 -10.07 -10.11
CA ALA A 99 16.62 -11.19 -9.65
C ALA A 99 15.82 -11.81 -10.82
N PRO A 100 16.02 -13.10 -11.16
CA PRO A 100 15.39 -13.71 -12.34
C PRO A 100 13.86 -13.65 -12.31
N GLY A 101 13.26 -13.85 -11.13
CA GLY A 101 11.81 -13.75 -10.95
C GLY A 101 11.26 -12.37 -11.23
N TYR A 102 12.03 -11.31 -10.96
CA TYR A 102 11.61 -9.95 -11.24
C TYR A 102 11.90 -9.53 -12.69
N ILE A 103 13.05 -9.95 -13.24
CA ILE A 103 13.40 -9.70 -14.64
C ILE A 103 12.33 -10.28 -15.57
N SER A 104 11.86 -11.50 -15.32
CA SER A 104 10.84 -12.15 -16.16
C SER A 104 9.52 -11.36 -16.25
N ARG A 105 9.22 -10.52 -15.24
CA ARG A 105 8.03 -9.68 -15.18
C ARG A 105 8.27 -8.23 -15.61
N SER A 106 9.51 -7.83 -15.82
CA SER A 106 9.92 -6.46 -16.18
C SER A 106 10.54 -6.33 -17.58
N VAL A 107 10.33 -7.32 -18.44
CA VAL A 107 10.77 -7.28 -19.84
C VAL A 107 9.96 -6.28 -20.65
N ALA A 108 10.59 -5.64 -21.63
CA ALA A 108 9.91 -4.75 -22.56
C ALA A 108 8.76 -5.49 -23.28
N GLY A 109 7.57 -4.90 -23.26
CA GLY A 109 6.35 -5.53 -23.77
C GLY A 109 5.54 -6.34 -22.75
N SER A 110 6.09 -6.61 -21.56
CA SER A 110 5.33 -7.20 -20.44
C SER A 110 4.47 -6.12 -19.75
N TYR A 111 3.33 -5.82 -20.36
CA TYR A 111 2.38 -4.84 -19.81
C TYR A 111 1.45 -5.54 -18.81
N ASP A 112 1.93 -5.65 -17.57
CA ASP A 112 1.20 -6.32 -16.48
C ASP A 112 1.17 -5.43 -15.23
N ASN A 113 0.16 -5.66 -14.39
CA ASN A 113 -0.06 -4.96 -13.12
C ASN A 113 1.14 -5.07 -12.18
N GLU A 114 1.88 -6.17 -12.22
CA GLU A 114 3.04 -6.42 -11.38
C GLU A 114 4.17 -5.40 -11.58
N ALA A 115 4.31 -4.86 -12.79
CA ALA A 115 5.35 -3.87 -13.10
C ALA A 115 5.27 -2.65 -12.17
N ILE A 116 4.08 -2.11 -11.97
CA ILE A 116 3.84 -0.95 -11.10
C ILE A 116 3.70 -1.37 -9.63
N ALA A 117 3.06 -2.52 -9.39
CA ALA A 117 2.73 -2.98 -8.05
C ALA A 117 3.98 -3.24 -7.19
N ILE A 118 5.02 -3.87 -7.72
CA ILE A 118 6.26 -4.16 -6.98
C ILE A 118 6.97 -2.87 -6.61
N THR A 119 7.00 -1.88 -7.50
CA THR A 119 7.54 -0.55 -7.19
C THR A 119 6.80 0.10 -6.02
N LEU A 120 5.47 0.08 -6.07
CA LEU A 120 4.62 0.69 -5.03
C LEU A 120 4.70 -0.05 -3.71
N LEU A 121 4.88 -1.37 -3.73
CA LEU A 121 5.15 -2.18 -2.56
C LEU A 121 6.41 -1.69 -1.83
N MET A 122 7.51 -1.54 -2.55
CA MET A 122 8.78 -1.05 -1.99
C MET A 122 8.69 0.38 -1.47
N ILE A 123 8.00 1.25 -2.20
CA ILE A 123 7.76 2.65 -1.79
C ILE A 123 6.90 2.70 -0.52
N THR A 124 5.85 1.87 -0.44
CA THR A 124 4.98 1.81 0.74
C THR A 124 5.77 1.38 1.96
N PHE A 125 6.59 0.33 1.87
CA PHE A 125 7.42 -0.11 2.98
C PHE A 125 8.50 0.90 3.35
N PHE A 126 9.09 1.60 2.39
CA PHE A 126 10.02 2.69 2.66
C PHE A 126 9.37 3.79 3.51
N PHE A 127 8.21 4.29 3.08
CA PHE A 127 7.48 5.32 3.84
C PHE A 127 6.98 4.81 5.19
N TRP A 128 6.56 3.54 5.26
CA TRP A 128 6.17 2.90 6.51
C TRP A 128 7.31 2.89 7.54
N ILE A 129 8.52 2.47 7.15
CA ILE A 129 9.68 2.48 8.05
C ILE A 129 10.05 3.90 8.48
N LYS A 130 9.97 4.87 7.57
CA LYS A 130 10.17 6.28 7.90
C LYS A 130 9.13 6.79 8.91
N ALA A 131 7.86 6.47 8.71
CA ALA A 131 6.78 6.82 9.63
C ALA A 131 7.01 6.22 11.04
N MET A 132 7.38 4.94 11.10
CA MET A 132 7.69 4.25 12.35
C MET A 132 8.87 4.87 13.11
N LYS A 133 9.94 5.26 12.40
CA LYS A 133 11.14 5.87 13.02
C LYS A 133 10.87 7.28 13.52
N THR A 134 10.16 8.08 12.75
CA THR A 134 9.93 9.50 13.06
C THR A 134 8.67 9.75 13.90
N GLY A 135 7.64 8.90 13.76
CA GLY A 135 6.31 9.15 14.32
C GLY A 135 5.53 10.24 13.60
N SER A 136 5.99 10.65 12.42
CA SER A 136 5.40 11.76 11.66
C SER A 136 4.15 11.31 10.90
N ILE A 137 3.06 12.06 11.07
CA ILE A 137 1.81 11.87 10.33
C ILE A 137 2.04 12.01 8.82
N ALA A 138 2.91 12.93 8.39
CA ALA A 138 3.21 13.12 6.97
C ALA A 138 3.77 11.84 6.31
N TRP A 139 4.74 11.18 6.95
CA TRP A 139 5.27 9.92 6.42
C TRP A 139 4.23 8.79 6.44
N GLY A 140 3.36 8.76 7.47
CA GLY A 140 2.22 7.84 7.53
C GLY A 140 1.24 8.08 6.37
N THR A 141 0.96 9.32 6.05
CA THR A 141 0.11 9.71 4.91
C THR A 141 0.74 9.31 3.57
N PHE A 142 2.04 9.53 3.37
CA PHE A 142 2.72 9.09 2.16
C PHE A 142 2.70 7.55 2.01
N ALA A 143 2.87 6.81 3.11
CA ALA A 143 2.72 5.36 3.10
C ALA A 143 1.29 4.94 2.73
N ALA A 144 0.27 5.63 3.24
CA ALA A 144 -1.14 5.38 2.90
C ALA A 144 -1.46 5.70 1.43
N LEU A 145 -0.91 6.78 0.89
CA LEU A 145 -1.10 7.15 -0.53
C LEU A 145 -0.39 6.17 -1.48
N ALA A 146 0.83 5.73 -1.14
CA ALA A 146 1.53 4.70 -1.90
C ALA A 146 0.76 3.36 -1.84
N TYR A 147 0.23 3.00 -0.67
CA TYR A 147 -0.65 1.85 -0.50
C TYR A 147 -1.94 1.99 -1.33
N PHE A 148 -2.63 3.12 -1.30
CA PHE A 148 -3.80 3.40 -2.12
C PHE A 148 -3.52 3.21 -3.62
N TYR A 149 -2.39 3.73 -4.08
CA TYR A 149 -1.98 3.57 -5.47
C TYR A 149 -1.73 2.09 -5.81
N MET A 150 -1.09 1.33 -4.91
CA MET A 150 -0.94 -0.12 -5.08
C MET A 150 -2.28 -0.85 -5.14
N VAL A 151 -3.26 -0.50 -4.29
CA VAL A 151 -4.63 -1.06 -4.32
C VAL A 151 -5.28 -0.81 -5.67
N SER A 152 -5.05 0.36 -6.27
CA SER A 152 -5.59 0.68 -7.60
C SER A 152 -4.94 -0.12 -8.74
N ALA A 153 -3.74 -0.67 -8.50
CA ALA A 153 -2.96 -1.34 -9.53
C ALA A 153 -3.09 -2.87 -9.50
N TRP A 154 -3.14 -3.49 -8.31
CA TRP A 154 -3.05 -4.95 -8.21
C TRP A 154 -3.69 -5.52 -6.94
N GLY A 155 -4.36 -6.67 -7.08
CA GLY A 155 -4.97 -7.40 -5.95
C GLY A 155 -4.00 -7.87 -4.88
N GLY A 156 -2.71 -7.93 -5.17
CA GLY A 156 -1.67 -8.25 -4.19
C GLY A 156 -1.47 -7.23 -3.07
N TYR A 157 -2.23 -6.13 -3.06
CA TYR A 157 -2.24 -5.15 -1.96
C TYR A 157 -2.62 -5.80 -0.61
N VAL A 158 -3.35 -6.89 -0.63
CA VAL A 158 -3.72 -7.68 0.55
C VAL A 158 -2.47 -8.13 1.33
N PHE A 159 -1.37 -8.38 0.64
CA PHE A 159 -0.09 -8.69 1.28
C PHE A 159 0.38 -7.55 2.20
N ILE A 160 0.32 -6.29 1.74
CA ILE A 160 0.67 -5.12 2.56
C ILE A 160 -0.29 -5.00 3.75
N THR A 161 -1.58 -5.20 3.49
CA THR A 161 -2.65 -5.10 4.52
C THR A 161 -2.46 -6.11 5.65
N ASN A 162 -1.78 -7.21 5.40
CA ASN A 162 -1.51 -8.23 6.42
C ASN A 162 -0.11 -8.09 7.04
N ILE A 163 0.92 -7.73 6.28
CA ILE A 163 2.30 -7.62 6.77
C ILE A 163 2.48 -6.43 7.72
N ILE A 164 1.88 -5.28 7.43
CA ILE A 164 2.00 -4.10 8.30
C ILE A 164 1.36 -4.35 9.67
N PRO A 165 0.11 -4.85 9.78
CA PRO A 165 -0.46 -5.23 11.08
C PRO A 165 0.33 -6.31 11.80
N LEU A 166 0.81 -7.32 11.08
CA LEU A 166 1.64 -8.37 11.67
C LEU A 166 2.92 -7.80 12.30
N HIS A 167 3.59 -6.88 11.61
CA HIS A 167 4.76 -6.17 12.14
C HIS A 167 4.43 -5.44 13.44
N ILE A 168 3.31 -4.68 13.46
CA ILE A 168 2.85 -3.98 14.67
C ILE A 168 2.53 -4.97 15.78
N PHE A 169 1.80 -6.05 15.48
CA PHE A 169 1.43 -7.06 16.47
C PHE A 169 2.65 -7.70 17.13
N ILE A 170 3.68 -8.04 16.34
CA ILE A 170 4.94 -8.56 16.87
C ILE A 170 5.63 -7.54 17.77
N LEU A 171 5.67 -6.25 17.39
CA LEU A 171 6.25 -5.20 18.23
C LEU A 171 5.50 -5.02 19.55
N LEU A 172 4.17 -5.16 19.53
CA LEU A 172 3.35 -5.13 20.76
C LEU A 172 3.65 -6.34 21.67
N LEU A 173 3.78 -7.55 21.10
CA LEU A 173 4.17 -8.76 21.85
C LEU A 173 5.56 -8.63 22.48
N MET A 174 6.48 -7.92 21.81
CA MET A 174 7.82 -7.61 22.35
C MET A 174 7.81 -6.49 23.40
N GLY A 175 6.65 -5.93 23.76
CA GLY A 175 6.52 -4.82 24.70
C GLY A 175 7.08 -3.50 24.18
N ARG A 176 7.25 -3.33 22.87
CA ARG A 176 7.82 -2.13 22.24
C ARG A 176 6.76 -1.13 21.79
N TYR A 177 5.68 -0.99 22.55
CA TYR A 177 4.67 0.05 22.27
C TYR A 177 5.28 1.44 22.44
N ASN A 178 4.97 2.34 21.48
CA ASN A 178 5.38 3.74 21.52
C ASN A 178 4.31 4.59 20.80
N HIS A 179 4.13 5.83 21.22
CA HIS A 179 3.24 6.80 20.54
C HIS A 179 3.57 7.00 19.07
N LYS A 180 4.84 6.88 18.65
CA LYS A 180 5.24 6.93 17.24
C LYS A 180 4.64 5.80 16.43
N LEU A 181 4.62 4.58 16.99
CA LEU A 181 4.02 3.39 16.39
C LEU A 181 2.50 3.59 16.25
N TYR A 182 1.84 4.07 17.29
CA TYR A 182 0.41 4.39 17.28
C TYR A 182 0.08 5.40 16.17
N SER A 183 0.77 6.55 16.14
CA SER A 183 0.53 7.60 15.15
C SER A 183 0.76 7.11 13.72
N ALA A 184 1.85 6.38 13.46
CA ALA A 184 2.17 5.85 12.14
C ALA A 184 1.09 4.88 11.63
N TYR A 185 0.68 3.93 12.49
CA TYR A 185 -0.31 2.92 12.11
C TYR A 185 -1.71 3.50 11.93
N CYS A 186 -2.18 4.32 12.87
CA CYS A 186 -3.50 4.92 12.79
C CYS A 186 -3.63 5.80 11.54
N THR A 187 -2.60 6.60 11.22
CA THR A 187 -2.59 7.43 10.01
C THR A 187 -2.63 6.58 8.75
N TRP A 188 -1.75 5.58 8.66
CA TRP A 188 -1.70 4.68 7.50
C TRP A 188 -3.02 3.92 7.33
N TYR A 189 -3.56 3.34 8.41
CA TYR A 189 -4.78 2.53 8.36
C TYR A 189 -6.00 3.37 7.98
N CYS A 190 -6.24 4.50 8.67
CA CYS A 190 -7.41 5.34 8.41
C CYS A 190 -7.40 5.89 6.98
N ILE A 191 -6.31 6.53 6.56
CA ILE A 191 -6.22 7.14 5.23
C ILE A 191 -6.19 6.05 4.15
N GLY A 192 -5.40 5.00 4.33
CA GLY A 192 -5.26 3.91 3.37
C GLY A 192 -6.58 3.17 3.15
N THR A 193 -7.30 2.83 4.22
CA THR A 193 -8.58 2.13 4.13
C THR A 193 -9.65 3.00 3.47
N LEU A 194 -9.81 4.25 3.90
CA LEU A 194 -10.79 5.17 3.32
C LEU A 194 -10.52 5.43 1.84
N SER A 195 -9.25 5.60 1.46
CA SER A 195 -8.87 5.81 0.07
C SER A 195 -9.09 4.55 -0.77
N SER A 196 -8.76 3.36 -0.25
CA SER A 196 -8.93 2.11 -0.99
C SER A 196 -10.39 1.80 -1.34
N MET A 197 -11.34 2.21 -0.49
CA MET A 197 -12.77 2.07 -0.75
C MET A 197 -13.27 2.89 -1.94
N GLN A 198 -12.53 3.91 -2.37
CA GLN A 198 -12.89 4.75 -3.52
C GLN A 198 -12.63 4.04 -4.86
N ILE A 199 -11.91 2.92 -4.86
CA ILE A 199 -11.64 2.15 -6.08
C ILE A 199 -12.86 1.27 -6.37
N PRO A 200 -13.52 1.41 -7.55
CA PRO A 200 -14.79 0.73 -7.83
C PRO A 200 -14.73 -0.79 -7.68
N PHE A 201 -13.61 -1.41 -8.08
CA PHE A 201 -13.42 -2.86 -7.98
C PHE A 201 -13.24 -3.35 -6.53
N VAL A 202 -12.67 -2.53 -5.66
CA VAL A 202 -12.40 -2.88 -4.26
C VAL A 202 -13.60 -2.56 -3.37
N GLY A 203 -14.19 -1.37 -3.51
CA GLY A 203 -15.36 -0.94 -2.75
C GLY A 203 -15.22 -1.19 -1.24
N PHE A 204 -16.18 -1.86 -0.65
CA PHE A 204 -16.21 -2.15 0.80
C PHE A 204 -15.48 -3.43 1.23
N LEU A 205 -14.71 -4.08 0.34
CA LEU A 205 -13.91 -5.27 0.69
C LEU A 205 -12.98 -5.06 1.91
N PRO A 206 -12.31 -3.90 2.08
CA PRO A 206 -11.42 -3.66 3.21
C PRO A 206 -12.10 -3.75 4.60
N ILE A 207 -13.42 -3.65 4.67
CA ILE A 207 -14.18 -3.76 5.92
C ILE A 207 -14.91 -5.10 6.02
N ARG A 208 -15.25 -5.74 4.89
CA ARG A 208 -16.12 -6.92 4.86
C ARG A 208 -15.38 -8.23 4.72
N SER A 209 -14.22 -8.24 4.09
CA SER A 209 -13.50 -9.50 3.81
C SER A 209 -12.64 -9.92 5.00
N ASN A 210 -12.57 -11.22 5.23
CA ASN A 210 -11.74 -11.82 6.28
C ASN A 210 -10.25 -11.48 6.10
N ASP A 211 -9.80 -11.28 4.87
CA ASP A 211 -8.42 -10.98 4.53
C ASP A 211 -7.92 -9.64 5.12
N HIS A 212 -8.84 -8.75 5.50
CA HIS A 212 -8.54 -7.43 6.06
C HIS A 212 -8.85 -7.31 7.56
N MET A 213 -9.45 -8.35 8.16
CA MET A 213 -9.85 -8.33 9.58
C MET A 213 -8.65 -8.19 10.52
N ALA A 214 -7.49 -8.75 10.17
CA ALA A 214 -6.27 -8.60 10.97
C ALA A 214 -5.86 -7.13 11.13
N ALA A 215 -5.97 -6.32 10.07
CA ALA A 215 -5.66 -4.90 10.11
C ALA A 215 -6.61 -4.12 11.03
N LEU A 216 -7.91 -4.40 10.97
CA LEU A 216 -8.90 -3.82 11.85
C LEU A 216 -8.68 -4.24 13.31
N GLY A 217 -8.38 -5.52 13.55
CA GLY A 217 -8.11 -6.05 14.88
C GLY A 217 -6.90 -5.38 15.55
N VAL A 218 -5.81 -5.20 14.82
CA VAL A 218 -4.62 -4.49 15.33
C VAL A 218 -4.91 -3.01 15.53
N PHE A 219 -5.73 -2.39 14.68
CA PHE A 219 -6.17 -1.01 14.89
C PHE A 219 -6.93 -0.88 16.22
N GLY A 220 -7.90 -1.75 16.47
CA GLY A 220 -8.64 -1.79 17.74
C GLY A 220 -7.72 -2.03 18.94
N LEU A 221 -6.81 -3.00 18.83
CA LEU A 221 -5.82 -3.29 19.88
C LEU A 221 -4.98 -2.07 20.24
N LEU A 222 -4.52 -1.30 19.26
CA LEU A 222 -3.76 -0.07 19.50
C LEU A 222 -4.58 1.01 20.23
N GLN A 223 -5.90 1.10 19.96
CA GLN A 223 -6.77 2.01 20.70
C GLN A 223 -6.82 1.62 22.19
N PHE A 224 -6.91 0.33 22.51
CA PHE A 224 -6.86 -0.14 23.90
C PHE A 224 -5.54 0.21 24.58
N PHE A 225 -4.40 0.03 23.91
CA PHE A 225 -3.10 0.43 24.44
C PHE A 225 -3.03 1.94 24.73
N MET A 226 -3.50 2.75 23.80
CA MET A 226 -3.50 4.22 23.95
C MET A 226 -4.41 4.67 25.11
N ILE A 227 -5.62 4.12 25.21
CA ILE A 227 -6.54 4.40 26.31
C ILE A 227 -5.93 3.94 27.65
N GLY A 228 -5.31 2.76 27.67
CA GLY A 228 -4.62 2.24 28.84
C GLY A 228 -3.51 3.17 29.33
N ASP A 229 -2.66 3.64 28.42
CA ASP A 229 -1.60 4.62 28.75
C ASP A 229 -2.17 5.95 29.25
N TYR A 230 -3.24 6.43 28.64
CA TYR A 230 -3.91 7.64 29.09
C TYR A 230 -4.48 7.50 30.50
N ILE A 231 -5.15 6.39 30.79
CA ILE A 231 -5.72 6.09 32.11
C ILE A 231 -4.59 5.97 33.14
N LYS A 232 -3.51 5.25 32.81
CA LYS A 232 -2.32 5.10 33.66
C LYS A 232 -1.66 6.44 33.99
N SER A 233 -1.71 7.43 33.09
CA SER A 233 -1.17 8.77 33.35
C SER A 233 -2.02 9.60 34.30
N LYS A 234 -3.29 9.22 34.53
CA LYS A 234 -4.27 9.98 35.34
C LYS A 234 -4.56 9.32 36.69
N ILE A 235 -4.29 8.02 36.85
CA ILE A 235 -4.66 7.23 38.03
C ILE A 235 -3.39 6.63 38.66
N SER A 236 -3.43 6.43 39.99
CA SER A 236 -2.30 5.77 40.69
C SER A 236 -2.11 4.31 40.19
N ASN A 237 -0.87 3.82 40.26
CA ASN A 237 -0.52 2.50 39.74
C ASN A 237 -1.37 1.36 40.34
N ASP A 238 -1.80 1.47 41.60
CA ASP A 238 -2.61 0.43 42.25
C ASP A 238 -4.03 0.40 41.76
N ASN A 239 -4.64 1.57 41.58
CA ASN A 239 -5.97 1.70 40.99
C ASN A 239 -5.99 1.26 39.51
N PHE A 240 -4.90 1.49 38.77
CA PHE A 240 -4.76 1.01 37.39
C PHE A 240 -4.72 -0.53 37.31
N LYS A 241 -4.02 -1.20 38.22
CA LYS A 241 -4.01 -2.68 38.29
C LYS A 241 -5.41 -3.25 38.56
N VAL A 242 -6.17 -2.61 39.46
CA VAL A 242 -7.56 -3.01 39.76
C VAL A 242 -8.43 -2.82 38.52
N PHE A 243 -8.34 -1.66 37.85
CA PHE A 243 -9.06 -1.37 36.62
C PHE A 243 -8.78 -2.41 35.53
N LEU A 244 -7.52 -2.76 35.32
CA LEU A 244 -7.11 -3.73 34.30
C LEU A 244 -7.63 -5.13 34.60
N LYS A 245 -7.58 -5.57 35.87
CA LYS A 245 -8.15 -6.86 36.31
C LYS A 245 -9.67 -6.89 36.09
N THR A 246 -10.38 -5.82 36.44
CA THR A 246 -11.83 -5.73 36.30
C THR A 246 -12.25 -5.73 34.83
N SER A 247 -11.52 -5.01 33.96
CA SER A 247 -11.77 -4.97 32.52
C SER A 247 -11.55 -6.32 31.85
N VAL A 248 -10.49 -7.04 32.20
CA VAL A 248 -10.22 -8.40 31.70
C VAL A 248 -11.30 -9.38 32.18
N LEU A 249 -11.72 -9.28 33.45
CA LEU A 249 -12.77 -10.13 34.00
C LEU A 249 -14.12 -9.90 33.32
N LEU A 250 -14.46 -8.64 33.02
CA LEU A 250 -15.64 -8.26 32.26
C LEU A 250 -15.62 -8.82 30.83
N LEU A 251 -14.48 -8.76 30.15
CA LEU A 251 -14.32 -9.34 28.81
C LEU A 251 -14.49 -10.87 28.81
N ILE A 252 -14.03 -11.56 29.84
CA ILE A 252 -14.16 -13.02 29.97
C ILE A 252 -15.61 -13.42 30.28
N VAL A 253 -16.36 -12.58 30.99
CA VAL A 253 -17.74 -12.87 31.39
C VAL A 253 -18.75 -12.53 30.28
N LEU A 254 -18.42 -11.57 29.40
CA LEU A 254 -19.30 -11.09 28.32
C LEU A 254 -19.01 -11.73 26.94
N GLY A 255 -17.88 -12.44 26.76
CA GLY A 255 -17.49 -13.15 25.55
C GLY A 255 -17.67 -14.63 25.69
#